data_3930acbd67e22c05afe880f9c39e8d7e
#
_entry.id   3930acbd67e22c05afe880f9c39e8d7e
#
_cell.length_a   1.000
_cell.length_b   1.000
_cell.length_c   1.000
_cell.angle_alpha   90.00
_cell.angle_beta   90.00
_cell.angle_gamma   90.00
#
_symmetry.space_group_name_H-M   'P 1'
#
loop_
_entity.id
_entity.type
_entity.pdbx_description
1 polymer ?
#
loop_
_entity_poly.entity_id
_entity_poly.type
_entity_poly.pdbx_seq_one_letter_code
_entity_poly.pdbx_strand_id
1 'polypeptide(L)'
;MAEQTTTTTTNPNPVSLATLMTPSKTVTMDYPGIDGFTVDITYLAREELLKLRNRCLKQKFNKKTRQFEEELNDDRFLTEYVKGVIQSWSGLKYSRLEELLLVDVSHLSPEDELPFSQENAELLMKNAPDFDTWVTETVSDLENFTDSKSV
;
A
#
# COMPACT_ATOMS: atom_id res chain seq x y z
N MET A 1 37.76 3.28 -37.44
CA MET A 1 37.33 3.27 -37.43
C MET A 1 36.38 2.61 -37.23
N ALA A 2 36.18 2.01 -37.17
CA ALA A 2 35.27 1.43 -37.25
C ALA A 2 34.70 1.10 -36.07
N GLU A 3 35.09 0.88 -35.49
CA GLU A 3 34.55 0.59 -34.63
C GLU A 3 33.82 1.18 -34.01
N GLN A 4 33.96 1.72 -33.94
CA GLN A 4 33.31 2.32 -33.33
C GLN A 4 32.24 2.41 -33.50
N THR A 5 32.13 2.30 -33.93
CA THR A 5 31.15 2.43 -34.36
C THR A 5 30.24 1.79 -33.80
N THR A 6 30.40 1.03 -33.65
CA THR A 6 29.55 0.26 -33.18
C THR A 6 28.93 0.75 -32.12
N THR A 7 29.45 0.93 -31.40
CA THR A 7 29.02 1.21 -30.29
C THR A 7 27.98 2.07 -30.33
N THR A 8 28.24 2.88 -30.61
CA THR A 8 27.43 3.84 -30.62
C THR A 8 26.30 3.60 -31.30
N THR A 9 26.45 3.07 -32.26
CA THR A 9 25.41 2.94 -33.07
C THR A 9 24.38 2.17 -32.50
N THR A 10 24.64 1.21 -31.75
CA THR A 10 23.62 0.36 -31.28
C THR A 10 22.65 1.09 -30.47
N ASN A 11 23.05 2.08 -29.79
CA ASN A 11 22.14 2.82 -28.93
C ASN A 11 22.60 4.26 -28.80
N PRO A 12 22.28 5.03 -29.84
CA PRO A 12 22.69 6.43 -29.84
C PRO A 12 22.13 7.20 -28.68
N ASN A 13 20.97 6.77 -28.14
CA ASN A 13 20.37 7.42 -26.99
C ASN A 13 20.51 6.47 -25.81
N PRO A 14 21.26 6.84 -24.78
CA PRO A 14 21.37 5.97 -23.61
C PRO A 14 20.01 5.72 -23.01
N VAL A 15 19.81 4.53 -22.50
CA VAL A 15 18.56 4.18 -21.84
C VAL A 15 18.45 4.98 -20.54
N SER A 16 17.36 5.68 -20.39
CA SER A 16 17.10 6.42 -19.16
C SER A 16 16.40 5.53 -18.17
N LEU A 17 16.86 5.54 -16.93
CA LEU A 17 16.21 4.78 -15.87
C LEU A 17 14.74 5.20 -15.75
N ALA A 18 14.44 6.46 -15.98
CA ALA A 18 13.07 6.95 -15.93
C ALA A 18 12.13 6.20 -16.87
N THR A 19 12.63 5.76 -18.02
CA THR A 19 11.80 5.04 -18.97
C THR A 19 11.60 3.58 -18.61
N LEU A 20 12.43 3.06 -17.73
CA LEU A 20 12.33 1.67 -17.27
C LEU A 20 11.52 1.53 -16.01
N MET A 21 11.36 2.61 -15.26
CA MET A 21 10.65 2.55 -14.00
C MET A 21 9.17 2.29 -14.21
N THR A 22 8.63 1.38 -13.42
CA THR A 22 7.21 1.09 -13.41
C THR A 22 6.58 1.94 -12.33
N PRO A 23 5.53 2.73 -12.64
CA PRO A 23 4.95 3.62 -11.64
C PRO A 23 4.35 2.88 -10.44
N SER A 24 3.82 1.70 -10.67
CA SER A 24 3.29 0.89 -9.58
C SER A 24 3.22 -0.56 -10.02
N LYS A 25 3.10 -1.45 -9.07
CA LYS A 25 2.89 -2.87 -9.33
C LYS A 25 2.03 -3.43 -8.22
N THR A 26 0.99 -4.16 -8.60
CA THR A 26 0.06 -4.78 -7.65
C THR A 26 0.28 -6.28 -7.65
N VAL A 27 0.38 -6.86 -6.47
CA VAL A 27 0.50 -8.32 -6.31
C VAL A 27 -0.53 -8.80 -5.29
N THR A 28 -0.91 -10.06 -5.42
CA THR A 28 -1.80 -10.70 -4.47
C THR A 28 -0.96 -11.39 -3.41
N MET A 29 -1.16 -11.03 -2.16
CA MET A 29 -0.38 -11.54 -1.04
C MET A 29 -1.28 -12.33 -0.09
N ASP A 30 -0.76 -13.46 0.39
CA ASP A 30 -1.46 -14.23 1.41
C ASP A 30 -1.28 -13.57 2.77
N TYR A 31 -2.36 -13.39 3.49
CA TYR A 31 -2.27 -12.85 4.85
C TYR A 31 -1.83 -13.96 5.80
N PRO A 32 -0.76 -13.77 6.55
CA PRO A 32 -0.28 -14.82 7.45
C PRO A 32 -1.26 -15.05 8.60
N GLY A 33 -1.51 -16.30 8.89
CA GLY A 33 -2.38 -16.66 10.02
C GLY A 33 -3.84 -16.86 9.68
N ILE A 34 -4.29 -16.43 8.51
CA ILE A 34 -5.66 -16.68 8.06
C ILE A 34 -5.59 -17.34 6.69
N ASP A 35 -5.78 -18.64 6.66
CA ASP A 35 -5.70 -19.40 5.42
C ASP A 35 -6.78 -18.97 4.44
N GLY A 36 -6.38 -18.76 3.21
CA GLY A 36 -7.32 -18.37 2.15
C GLY A 36 -7.62 -16.89 2.07
N PHE A 37 -7.16 -16.09 3.02
CA PHE A 37 -7.33 -14.64 2.98
C PHE A 37 -6.18 -14.03 2.19
N THR A 38 -6.50 -13.42 1.06
CA THR A 38 -5.49 -12.77 0.21
C THR A 38 -5.86 -11.31 0.00
N VAL A 39 -4.84 -10.48 -0.14
CA VAL A 39 -5.00 -9.04 -0.31
C VAL A 39 -4.20 -8.61 -1.53
N ASP A 40 -4.82 -7.84 -2.40
CA ASP A 40 -4.13 -7.25 -3.55
C ASP A 40 -3.50 -5.94 -3.11
N ILE A 41 -2.18 -5.91 -3.10
CA ILE A 41 -1.40 -4.79 -2.57
C ILE A 41 -0.56 -4.18 -3.68
N THR A 42 -0.55 -2.86 -3.73
CA THR A 42 0.26 -2.09 -4.68
C THR A 42 1.49 -1.55 -3.97
N TYR A 43 2.65 -1.77 -4.58
CA TYR A 43 3.91 -1.25 -4.05
C TYR A 43 3.87 0.28 -4.00
N LEU A 44 4.33 0.82 -2.89
CA LEU A 44 4.42 2.26 -2.72
C LEU A 44 5.86 2.63 -2.45
N ALA A 45 6.53 3.16 -3.47
CA ALA A 45 7.91 3.59 -3.34
C ALA A 45 8.03 4.74 -2.34
N ARG A 46 9.19 4.84 -1.72
CA ARG A 46 9.43 5.87 -0.71
C ARG A 46 9.09 7.28 -1.20
N GLU A 47 9.45 7.58 -2.44
CA GLU A 47 9.19 8.89 -3.00
C GLU A 47 7.68 9.15 -3.13
N GLU A 48 6.94 8.14 -3.54
CA GLU A 48 5.49 8.25 -3.67
C GLU A 48 4.82 8.39 -2.31
N LEU A 49 5.34 7.70 -1.31
CA LEU A 49 4.84 7.82 0.06
C LEU A 49 5.07 9.24 0.59
N LEU A 50 6.23 9.82 0.32
CA LEU A 50 6.51 11.19 0.73
C LEU A 50 5.58 12.19 0.04
N LYS A 51 5.32 11.98 -1.25
CA LYS A 51 4.36 12.84 -1.98
C LYS A 51 2.97 12.73 -1.39
N LEU A 52 2.56 11.51 -1.09
CA LEU A 52 1.27 11.27 -0.50
C LEU A 52 1.16 11.97 0.87
N ARG A 53 2.17 11.81 1.69
CA ARG A 53 2.19 12.44 2.99
C ARG A 53 2.12 13.96 2.88
N ASN A 54 2.88 14.54 1.94
CA ASN A 54 2.88 15.98 1.72
C ASN A 54 1.51 16.52 1.28
N ARG A 55 0.79 15.75 0.48
CA ARG A 55 -0.55 16.15 0.08
C ARG A 55 -1.55 16.17 1.23
N CYS A 56 -1.22 15.48 2.31
CA CYS A 56 -2.11 15.37 3.46
C CYS A 56 -1.72 16.29 4.62
N LEU A 57 -0.73 17.15 4.40
CA LEU A 57 -0.36 18.12 5.41
C LEU A 57 -1.37 19.27 5.43
N LYS A 58 -1.63 19.78 6.63
CA LYS A 58 -2.47 20.95 6.80
C LYS A 58 -1.74 21.93 7.69
N GLN A 59 -2.07 23.20 7.56
CA GLN A 59 -1.48 24.22 8.40
C GLN A 59 -2.29 24.38 9.66
N LYS A 60 -1.58 24.51 10.77
CA LYS A 60 -2.18 24.74 12.06
C LYS A 60 -1.50 25.95 12.70
N PHE A 61 -2.29 26.89 13.20
CA PHE A 61 -1.73 28.05 13.86
C PHE A 61 -1.36 27.69 15.31
N ASN A 62 -0.10 27.91 15.65
CA ASN A 62 0.37 27.70 17.02
C ASN A 62 0.27 29.03 17.79
N LYS A 63 -0.67 29.10 18.71
CA LYS A 63 -0.91 30.33 19.48
C LYS A 63 0.25 30.71 20.38
N LYS A 64 1.05 29.74 20.80
CA LYS A 64 2.18 30.00 21.68
C LYS A 64 3.33 30.67 20.93
N THR A 65 3.66 30.16 19.75
CA THR A 65 4.74 30.70 18.94
C THR A 65 4.26 31.75 17.96
N ARG A 66 2.95 31.85 17.75
CA ARG A 66 2.30 32.73 16.79
C ARG A 66 2.77 32.46 15.35
N GLN A 67 3.04 31.22 15.08
CA GLN A 67 3.48 30.78 13.75
C GLN A 67 2.59 29.67 13.23
N PHE A 68 2.54 29.52 11.92
CA PHE A 68 1.85 28.40 11.33
C PHE A 68 2.79 27.20 11.31
N GLU A 69 2.27 26.05 11.63
CA GLU A 69 3.00 24.80 11.61
C GLU A 69 2.27 23.83 10.71
N GLU A 70 3.03 22.91 10.09
CA GLU A 70 2.42 21.88 9.28
C GLU A 70 2.10 20.68 10.16
N GLU A 71 0.93 20.13 9.97
CA GLU A 71 0.47 18.97 10.71
C GLU A 71 -0.15 17.98 9.74
N LEU A 72 0.13 16.70 9.94
CA LEU A 72 -0.44 15.67 9.09
C LEU A 72 -1.92 15.50 9.42
N ASN A 73 -2.75 15.53 8.39
CA ASN A 73 -4.17 15.18 8.51
C ASN A 73 -4.26 13.66 8.47
N ASP A 74 -4.32 13.03 9.64
CA ASP A 74 -4.27 11.57 9.75
C ASP A 74 -5.41 10.87 9.03
N ASP A 75 -6.61 11.41 9.11
CA ASP A 75 -7.75 10.80 8.45
C ASP A 75 -7.61 10.83 6.93
N ARG A 76 -7.16 11.95 6.41
CA ARG A 76 -6.94 12.08 4.98
C ARG A 76 -5.78 11.18 4.53
N PHE A 77 -4.74 11.11 5.34
CA PHE A 77 -3.61 10.25 5.03
C PHE A 77 -4.04 8.79 4.97
N LEU A 78 -4.82 8.34 5.94
CA LEU A 78 -5.32 6.96 5.95
C LEU A 78 -6.14 6.67 4.69
N THR A 79 -7.06 7.56 4.35
CA THR A 79 -7.90 7.38 3.17
C THR A 79 -7.06 7.28 1.90
N GLU A 80 -6.13 8.21 1.72
CA GLU A 80 -5.29 8.22 0.52
C GLU A 80 -4.32 7.03 0.48
N TYR A 81 -3.77 6.67 1.63
CA TYR A 81 -2.86 5.53 1.73
C TYR A 81 -3.58 4.23 1.36
N VAL A 82 -4.72 3.99 1.96
CA VAL A 82 -5.50 2.77 1.68
C VAL A 82 -5.90 2.72 0.21
N LYS A 83 -6.34 3.85 -0.33
CA LYS A 83 -6.75 3.93 -1.73
C LYS A 83 -5.61 3.58 -2.68
N GLY A 84 -4.40 4.00 -2.33
CA GLY A 84 -3.23 3.74 -3.17
C GLY A 84 -2.62 2.36 -3.00
N VAL A 85 -2.80 1.75 -1.85
CA VAL A 85 -2.09 0.53 -1.47
C VAL A 85 -2.95 -0.73 -1.52
N ILE A 86 -4.16 -0.69 -0.98
CA ILE A 86 -5.02 -1.87 -0.93
C ILE A 86 -6.06 -1.78 -2.05
N GLN A 87 -5.97 -2.70 -3.01
CA GLN A 87 -6.85 -2.65 -4.17
C GLN A 87 -8.07 -3.56 -4.03
N SER A 88 -7.91 -4.68 -3.34
CA SER A 88 -9.00 -5.64 -3.13
C SER A 88 -8.56 -6.69 -2.13
N TRP A 89 -9.48 -7.51 -1.69
CA TRP A 89 -9.15 -8.71 -0.93
C TRP A 89 -10.22 -9.78 -1.18
N SER A 90 -9.90 -11.02 -0.81
CA SER A 90 -10.86 -12.10 -0.83
C SER A 90 -10.52 -13.11 0.25
N GLY A 91 -11.51 -13.88 0.66
CA GLY A 91 -11.29 -14.96 1.62
C GLY A 91 -11.28 -14.53 3.08
N LEU A 92 -11.74 -13.32 3.40
CA LEU A 92 -11.85 -12.90 4.79
C LEU A 92 -13.21 -13.30 5.34
N LYS A 93 -13.30 -14.51 5.83
CA LYS A 93 -14.56 -15.03 6.38
C LYS A 93 -14.90 -14.37 7.70
N TYR A 94 -16.18 -14.24 7.96
CA TYR A 94 -16.64 -13.65 9.22
C TYR A 94 -16.15 -14.45 10.43
N SER A 95 -16.02 -15.77 10.29
CA SER A 95 -15.49 -16.61 11.38
C SER A 95 -14.04 -16.27 11.75
N ARG A 96 -13.30 -15.65 10.85
CA ARG A 96 -11.90 -15.29 11.09
C ARG A 96 -11.71 -13.80 11.41
N LEU A 97 -12.75 -13.00 11.20
CA LEU A 97 -12.66 -11.56 11.39
C LEU A 97 -12.36 -11.18 12.84
N GLU A 98 -12.85 -11.98 13.78
CA GLU A 98 -12.60 -11.73 15.19
C GLU A 98 -11.13 -11.88 15.59
N GLU A 99 -10.33 -12.49 14.73
CA GLU A 99 -8.88 -12.59 14.97
C GLU A 99 -8.17 -11.28 14.71
N LEU A 100 -8.81 -10.38 13.99
CA LEU A 100 -8.19 -9.11 13.60
C LEU A 100 -8.66 -7.94 14.45
N LEU A 101 -9.92 -7.91 14.79
CA LEU A 101 -10.48 -6.78 15.54
C LEU A 101 -11.72 -7.22 16.33
N LEU A 102 -12.15 -6.35 17.23
CA LEU A 102 -13.32 -6.62 18.04
C LEU A 102 -14.59 -6.35 17.24
N VAL A 103 -15.30 -7.41 16.90
CA VAL A 103 -16.55 -7.32 16.11
C VAL A 103 -17.56 -8.30 16.66
N ASP A 104 -18.82 -8.06 16.37
CA ASP A 104 -19.89 -9.01 16.66
C ASP A 104 -20.43 -9.53 15.33
N VAL A 105 -20.09 -10.76 15.02
CA VAL A 105 -20.53 -11.42 13.77
C VAL A 105 -21.51 -12.57 14.05
N SER A 106 -22.06 -12.62 15.26
CA SER A 106 -22.93 -13.72 15.67
C SER A 106 -24.19 -13.86 14.82
N HIS A 107 -24.62 -12.79 14.18
CA HIS A 107 -25.80 -12.78 13.32
C HIS A 107 -25.49 -13.10 11.85
N LEU A 108 -24.22 -13.36 11.53
CA LEU A 108 -23.78 -13.61 10.17
C LEU A 108 -23.37 -15.06 9.98
N SER A 109 -23.42 -15.52 8.74
CA SER A 109 -22.98 -16.86 8.40
C SER A 109 -21.46 -16.94 8.48
N PRO A 110 -20.87 -17.84 9.28
CA PRO A 110 -19.42 -17.84 9.50
C PRO A 110 -18.59 -18.01 8.23
N GLU A 111 -19.13 -18.72 7.24
CA GLU A 111 -18.40 -18.98 6.00
C GLU A 111 -18.55 -17.88 4.96
N ASP A 112 -19.40 -16.91 5.19
CA ASP A 112 -19.51 -15.77 4.30
C ASP A 112 -18.35 -14.83 4.56
N GLU A 113 -18.03 -14.02 3.57
CA GLU A 113 -16.85 -13.16 3.61
C GLU A 113 -17.21 -11.69 3.76
N LEU A 114 -16.36 -10.95 4.46
CA LEU A 114 -16.46 -9.50 4.49
C LEU A 114 -16.03 -8.98 3.12
N PRO A 115 -16.92 -8.29 2.39
CA PRO A 115 -16.56 -7.79 1.08
C PRO A 115 -15.54 -6.66 1.18
N PHE A 116 -14.71 -6.55 0.15
CA PHE A 116 -13.80 -5.42 0.08
C PHE A 116 -14.57 -4.14 -0.25
N SER A 117 -14.27 -3.08 0.45
CA SER A 117 -14.68 -1.74 0.09
C SER A 117 -13.64 -0.78 0.66
N GLN A 118 -13.59 0.42 0.12
CA GLN A 118 -12.68 1.45 0.65
C GLN A 118 -12.95 1.67 2.14
N GLU A 119 -14.20 1.78 2.50
CA GLU A 119 -14.59 1.99 3.90
C GLU A 119 -14.13 0.84 4.79
N ASN A 120 -14.39 -0.40 4.38
CA ASN A 120 -13.99 -1.57 5.17
C ASN A 120 -12.47 -1.64 5.31
N ALA A 121 -11.76 -1.30 4.24
CA ALA A 121 -10.30 -1.31 4.27
C ALA A 121 -9.74 -0.26 5.24
N GLU A 122 -10.31 0.93 5.23
CA GLU A 122 -9.90 1.98 6.16
C GLU A 122 -10.19 1.61 7.61
N LEU A 123 -11.35 1.03 7.86
CA LEU A 123 -11.73 0.60 9.21
C LEU A 123 -10.83 -0.54 9.68
N LEU A 124 -10.48 -1.45 8.80
CA LEU A 124 -9.60 -2.55 9.15
C LEU A 124 -8.20 -2.04 9.47
N MET A 125 -7.66 -1.14 8.66
CA MET A 125 -6.35 -0.54 8.93
C MET A 125 -6.34 0.24 10.25
N LYS A 126 -7.43 0.91 10.55
CA LYS A 126 -7.52 1.75 11.73
C LYS A 126 -7.69 0.94 13.01
N ASN A 127 -8.39 -0.17 12.95
CA ASN A 127 -8.81 -0.92 14.14
C ASN A 127 -8.14 -2.28 14.32
N ALA A 128 -7.40 -2.76 13.32
CA ALA A 128 -6.73 -4.05 13.39
C ALA A 128 -5.22 -3.86 13.31
N PRO A 129 -4.55 -3.72 14.46
CA PRO A 129 -3.11 -3.40 14.47
C PRO A 129 -2.25 -4.40 13.72
N ASP A 130 -2.56 -5.69 13.80
CA ASP A 130 -1.77 -6.69 13.10
C ASP A 130 -1.90 -6.56 11.58
N PHE A 131 -3.10 -6.24 11.11
CA PHE A 131 -3.34 -6.03 9.68
C PHE A 131 -2.58 -4.80 9.20
N ASP A 132 -2.67 -3.71 9.95
CA ASP A 132 -1.98 -2.47 9.63
C ASP A 132 -0.46 -2.69 9.55
N THR A 133 0.11 -3.35 10.53
CA THR A 133 1.53 -3.64 10.56
C THR A 133 1.94 -4.48 9.35
N TRP A 134 1.17 -5.51 9.06
CA TRP A 134 1.46 -6.39 7.94
C TRP A 134 1.41 -5.65 6.60
N VAL A 135 0.38 -4.85 6.39
CA VAL A 135 0.25 -4.07 5.14
C VAL A 135 1.42 -3.11 5.01
N THR A 136 1.71 -2.37 6.06
CA THR A 136 2.77 -1.36 6.03
C THR A 136 4.14 -1.98 5.74
N GLU A 137 4.43 -3.11 6.36
CA GLU A 137 5.68 -3.81 6.13
C GLU A 137 5.74 -4.42 4.72
N THR A 138 4.65 -5.00 4.27
CA THR A 138 4.59 -5.62 2.96
C THR A 138 4.76 -4.59 1.85
N VAL A 139 4.12 -3.45 1.99
CA VAL A 139 4.16 -2.39 0.98
C VAL A 139 5.55 -1.79 0.83
N SER A 140 6.31 -1.74 1.90
CA SER A 140 7.63 -1.12 1.87
C SER A 140 8.74 -2.08 1.46
N ASP A 141 8.46 -3.36 1.33
CA ASP A 141 9.47 -4.33 0.96
C ASP A 141 9.40 -4.63 -0.55
N LEU A 142 10.34 -4.06 -1.28
CA LEU A 142 10.39 -4.20 -2.73
C LEU A 142 10.44 -5.66 -3.19
N GLU A 143 11.05 -6.55 -2.40
CA GLU A 143 11.14 -7.96 -2.77
C GLU A 143 9.78 -8.59 -3.02
N ASN A 144 8.76 -8.15 -2.32
CA ASN A 144 7.41 -8.69 -2.50
C ASN A 144 6.84 -8.43 -3.89
N PHE A 145 7.43 -7.47 -4.61
CA PHE A 145 6.90 -7.00 -5.88
C PHE A 145 7.81 -7.29 -7.07
N THR A 146 8.90 -8.00 -6.85
CA THR A 146 9.84 -8.33 -7.93
C THR A 146 9.57 -9.74 -8.41
N ASP A 147 9.94 -9.99 -9.67
CA ASP A 147 9.75 -11.29 -10.28
C ASP A 147 10.54 -12.39 -9.58
N SER A 148 11.66 -12.05 -8.98
CA SER A 148 12.45 -13.01 -8.24
C SER A 148 11.69 -13.60 -7.07
N LYS A 149 10.73 -12.87 -6.52
CA LYS A 149 9.95 -13.34 -5.39
C LYS A 149 8.89 -14.36 -5.81
N SER A 150 8.47 -14.31 -7.05
CA SER A 150 7.40 -15.18 -7.51
C SER A 150 7.88 -16.58 -7.90
N VAL A 151 9.15 -16.84 -7.84
CA VAL A 151 9.72 -18.17 -8.20
C VAL A 151 9.53 -19.23 -7.11
#